data_6c8136fd8184e3ef7d9e75c639d9c469
#
_entry.id   6c8136fd8184e3ef7d9e75c639d9c469
#
_cell.length_a   1.000
_cell.length_b   1.000
_cell.length_c   1.000
_cell.angle_alpha   90.00
_cell.angle_beta   90.00
_cell.angle_gamma   90.00
#
_symmetry.space_group_name_H-M   'P 1'
#
loop_
_entity.id
_entity.type
_entity.pdbx_description
1 polymer ?
#
loop_
_entity_poly.entity_id
_entity_poly.type
_entity_poly.pdbx_seq_one_letter_code
_entity_poly.pdbx_strand_id
1 'polypeptide(L)'
;MTIGVAILGGGIFAREEHKPAIEAAKDLTLKAVYSRSLKSAKTLEVDESKVDIYSDDSGAGKSLNNLLTRSDIGAVIIALPIKNQPEYIRKALLAGKHVLSEKPVAENVQDAVELIKWYRSEIAPKGVTWGVAENVRYTSSFVHAAEAVRPKGRQLTFRCRMQTMVQGGKYFETSWRKVPTHQGGFLLDGGVHFTAALRLMLGKDNPLVSISAHSALLQEHLPPVDTVEATAKSKKGAVGTISISFGTTAKGSEWTVATENGFVSISKNKVTIDDKVDEIEDERTGVPPEVRAWGEALAAGKVNELQSPEEALADLELIEAMLRSGEQDGAPIKLQHQEV
;
A
#
# COMPACT_ATOMS: atom_id res chain seq x y z
N MET A 1 13.50 -23.36 9.37
CA MET A 1 12.23 -23.88 8.81
C MET A 1 11.52 -22.73 8.12
N THR A 2 11.00 -22.94 6.92
CA THR A 2 10.23 -21.93 6.20
C THR A 2 8.82 -21.80 6.79
N ILE A 3 8.24 -20.61 6.73
CA ILE A 3 6.88 -20.34 7.18
C ILE A 3 5.91 -20.67 6.05
N GLY A 4 4.93 -21.54 6.33
CA GLY A 4 3.86 -21.84 5.38
C GLY A 4 2.93 -20.62 5.21
N VAL A 5 2.69 -20.24 3.97
CA VAL A 5 1.87 -19.07 3.61
C VAL A 5 0.68 -19.50 2.75
N ALA A 6 -0.45 -18.84 2.93
CA ALA A 6 -1.55 -18.91 1.98
C ALA A 6 -1.85 -17.54 1.36
N ILE A 7 -2.31 -17.53 0.09
CA ILE A 7 -2.84 -16.32 -0.57
C ILE A 7 -4.35 -16.35 -0.50
N LEU A 8 -4.95 -15.30 0.03
CA LEU A 8 -6.39 -15.07 0.04
C LEU A 8 -6.75 -14.02 -1.03
N GLY A 9 -7.28 -14.47 -2.14
CA GLY A 9 -7.62 -13.67 -3.32
C GLY A 9 -7.09 -14.28 -4.61
N GLY A 10 -7.94 -14.40 -5.63
CA GLY A 10 -7.59 -14.91 -6.97
C GLY A 10 -7.44 -13.79 -8.00
N GLY A 11 -7.01 -12.60 -7.57
CA GLY A 11 -6.86 -11.44 -8.44
C GLY A 11 -5.58 -11.44 -9.27
N ILE A 12 -5.50 -10.51 -10.22
CA ILE A 12 -4.34 -10.33 -11.12
C ILE A 12 -3.06 -10.07 -10.29
N PHE A 13 -3.15 -9.18 -9.29
CA PHE A 13 -1.99 -8.81 -8.47
C PHE A 13 -1.47 -9.99 -7.63
N ALA A 14 -2.38 -10.79 -7.06
CA ALA A 14 -2.04 -12.01 -6.33
C ALA A 14 -1.26 -13.00 -7.21
N ARG A 15 -1.70 -13.19 -8.47
CA ARG A 15 -1.06 -14.08 -9.42
C ARG A 15 0.29 -13.58 -9.91
N GLU A 16 0.34 -12.29 -10.31
CA GLU A 16 1.50 -11.75 -11.03
C GLU A 16 2.58 -11.21 -10.10
N GLU A 17 2.22 -10.82 -8.88
CA GLU A 17 3.15 -10.20 -7.94
C GLU A 17 3.37 -11.04 -6.67
N HIS A 18 2.32 -11.31 -5.87
CA HIS A 18 2.50 -11.99 -4.58
C HIS A 18 2.94 -13.45 -4.70
N LYS A 19 2.33 -14.22 -5.61
CA LYS A 19 2.71 -15.61 -5.80
C LYS A 19 4.21 -15.75 -6.14
N PRO A 20 4.74 -15.12 -7.19
CA PRO A 20 6.16 -15.24 -7.51
C PRO A 20 7.06 -14.64 -6.41
N ALA A 21 6.61 -13.62 -5.69
CA ALA A 21 7.38 -13.05 -4.58
C ALA A 21 7.51 -14.04 -3.40
N ILE A 22 6.45 -14.79 -3.05
CA ILE A 22 6.52 -15.86 -2.04
C ILE A 22 7.45 -16.97 -2.51
N GLU A 23 7.33 -17.40 -3.78
CA GLU A 23 8.14 -18.49 -4.34
C GLU A 23 9.64 -18.14 -4.36
N ALA A 24 9.99 -16.85 -4.48
CA ALA A 24 11.36 -16.37 -4.45
C ALA A 24 11.90 -16.12 -3.01
N ALA A 25 11.03 -16.01 -2.01
CA ALA A 25 11.43 -15.70 -0.63
C ALA A 25 11.91 -16.95 0.11
N LYS A 26 13.17 -16.97 0.55
CA LYS A 26 13.80 -18.12 1.24
C LYS A 26 13.10 -18.55 2.54
N ASP A 27 12.44 -17.63 3.22
CA ASP A 27 11.81 -17.85 4.53
C ASP A 27 10.33 -18.24 4.42
N LEU A 28 9.76 -18.23 3.22
CA LEU A 28 8.34 -18.49 2.97
C LEU A 28 8.14 -19.72 2.07
N THR A 29 6.99 -20.38 2.22
CA THR A 29 6.57 -21.46 1.32
C THR A 29 5.08 -21.35 1.08
N LEU A 30 4.66 -21.21 -0.18
CA LEU A 30 3.24 -21.22 -0.54
C LEU A 30 2.66 -22.62 -0.31
N LYS A 31 1.63 -22.73 0.55
CA LYS A 31 0.95 -23.98 0.94
C LYS A 31 -0.47 -24.08 0.44
N ALA A 32 -1.14 -22.94 0.31
CA ALA A 32 -2.53 -22.92 -0.13
C ALA A 32 -2.88 -21.61 -0.80
N VAL A 33 -3.95 -21.65 -1.59
CA VAL A 33 -4.62 -20.47 -2.14
C VAL A 33 -6.11 -20.57 -1.87
N TYR A 34 -6.74 -19.42 -1.65
CA TYR A 34 -8.19 -19.33 -1.44
C TYR A 34 -8.79 -18.19 -2.26
N SER A 35 -9.96 -18.46 -2.80
CA SER A 35 -10.88 -17.43 -3.29
C SER A 35 -12.33 -17.86 -3.05
N ARG A 36 -13.29 -16.92 -3.11
CA ARG A 36 -14.73 -17.24 -2.94
C ARG A 36 -15.25 -18.28 -3.92
N SER A 37 -14.67 -18.34 -5.12
CA SER A 37 -15.02 -19.38 -6.10
C SER A 37 -13.77 -20.16 -6.53
N LEU A 38 -13.96 -21.44 -6.81
CA LEU A 38 -12.93 -22.34 -7.33
C LEU A 38 -12.36 -21.81 -8.66
N LYS A 39 -13.24 -21.27 -9.52
CA LYS A 39 -12.82 -20.63 -10.77
C LYS A 39 -11.80 -19.52 -10.51
N SER A 40 -12.07 -18.65 -9.54
CA SER A 40 -11.15 -17.56 -9.19
C SER A 40 -9.89 -18.06 -8.48
N ALA A 41 -9.97 -19.07 -7.62
CA ALA A 41 -8.79 -19.65 -6.98
C ALA A 41 -7.84 -20.28 -8.02
N LYS A 42 -8.38 -20.95 -9.02
CA LYS A 42 -7.59 -21.57 -10.11
C LYS A 42 -6.89 -20.56 -11.03
N THR A 43 -7.29 -19.28 -11.05
CA THR A 43 -6.55 -18.27 -11.82
C THR A 43 -5.14 -17.99 -11.28
N LEU A 44 -4.82 -18.44 -10.08
CA LEU A 44 -3.47 -18.34 -9.50
C LEU A 44 -2.47 -19.33 -10.13
N GLU A 45 -2.96 -20.30 -10.90
CA GLU A 45 -2.14 -21.25 -11.68
C GLU A 45 -1.03 -21.89 -10.80
N VAL A 46 -1.45 -22.51 -9.69
CA VAL A 46 -0.54 -23.19 -8.77
C VAL A 46 -0.33 -24.66 -9.17
N ASP A 47 0.80 -25.23 -8.77
CA ASP A 47 1.04 -26.67 -8.84
C ASP A 47 0.20 -27.38 -7.76
N GLU A 48 -0.94 -27.96 -8.16
CA GLU A 48 -1.89 -28.62 -7.24
C GLU A 48 -1.28 -29.85 -6.54
N SER A 49 -0.11 -30.33 -6.95
CA SER A 49 0.62 -31.37 -6.21
C SER A 49 1.34 -30.83 -4.96
N LYS A 50 1.54 -29.52 -4.85
CA LYS A 50 2.29 -28.85 -3.78
C LYS A 50 1.48 -27.80 -3.01
N VAL A 51 0.46 -27.22 -3.65
CA VAL A 51 -0.32 -26.09 -3.15
C VAL A 51 -1.81 -26.46 -3.21
N ASP A 52 -2.45 -26.50 -2.05
CA ASP A 52 -3.87 -26.78 -1.96
C ASP A 52 -4.74 -25.61 -2.39
N ILE A 53 -5.82 -25.91 -3.11
CA ILE A 53 -6.83 -24.93 -3.51
C ILE A 53 -8.04 -25.03 -2.57
N TYR A 54 -8.47 -23.85 -2.10
CA TYR A 54 -9.65 -23.66 -1.25
C TYR A 54 -10.63 -22.68 -1.89
N SER A 55 -11.92 -22.94 -1.74
CA SER A 55 -12.98 -21.99 -2.11
C SER A 55 -14.29 -22.33 -1.41
N ASP A 56 -15.19 -21.35 -1.32
CA ASP A 56 -16.48 -21.56 -0.65
C ASP A 56 -17.42 -22.49 -1.46
N ASP A 57 -17.18 -22.64 -2.75
CA ASP A 57 -17.92 -23.52 -3.67
C ASP A 57 -17.23 -24.88 -3.95
N SER A 58 -16.14 -25.20 -3.27
CA SER A 58 -15.41 -26.47 -3.45
C SER A 58 -15.93 -27.63 -2.60
N GLY A 59 -17.00 -27.43 -1.84
CA GLY A 59 -17.60 -28.45 -0.99
C GLY A 59 -16.97 -28.59 0.40
N ALA A 60 -17.30 -29.65 1.10
CA ALA A 60 -16.88 -29.84 2.49
C ALA A 60 -15.36 -29.93 2.64
N GLY A 61 -14.83 -29.28 3.67
CA GLY A 61 -13.38 -29.30 3.99
C GLY A 61 -12.50 -28.35 3.16
N LYS A 62 -13.06 -27.56 2.26
CA LYS A 62 -12.31 -26.65 1.38
C LYS A 62 -12.70 -25.18 1.56
N SER A 63 -13.34 -24.80 2.65
CA SER A 63 -13.69 -23.41 2.98
C SER A 63 -12.50 -22.62 3.52
N LEU A 64 -12.66 -21.30 3.63
CA LEU A 64 -11.69 -20.44 4.30
C LEU A 64 -11.39 -20.91 5.73
N ASN A 65 -12.42 -21.29 6.49
CA ASN A 65 -12.22 -21.75 7.87
C ASN A 65 -11.35 -23.01 7.92
N ASN A 66 -11.54 -23.94 6.99
CA ASN A 66 -10.68 -25.13 6.91
C ASN A 66 -9.22 -24.78 6.57
N LEU A 67 -9.00 -23.79 5.71
CA LEU A 67 -7.65 -23.29 5.44
C LEU A 67 -7.03 -22.68 6.70
N LEU A 68 -7.76 -21.80 7.39
CA LEU A 68 -7.26 -21.08 8.56
C LEU A 68 -6.98 -21.99 9.77
N THR A 69 -7.57 -23.18 9.85
CA THR A 69 -7.28 -24.17 10.92
C THR A 69 -6.02 -25.00 10.67
N ARG A 70 -5.39 -24.91 9.50
CA ARG A 70 -4.18 -25.67 9.17
C ARG A 70 -2.99 -25.22 10.03
N SER A 71 -2.31 -26.17 10.67
CA SER A 71 -1.13 -25.91 11.50
C SER A 71 0.15 -25.67 10.68
N ASP A 72 0.22 -26.13 9.43
CA ASP A 72 1.34 -25.91 8.52
C ASP A 72 1.28 -24.56 7.78
N ILE A 73 0.25 -23.77 8.01
CA ILE A 73 0.12 -22.38 7.53
C ILE A 73 0.24 -21.44 8.73
N GLY A 74 1.33 -20.68 8.79
CA GLY A 74 1.58 -19.69 9.85
C GLY A 74 1.15 -18.28 9.47
N ALA A 75 1.05 -17.99 8.17
CA ALA A 75 0.80 -16.63 7.70
C ALA A 75 -0.06 -16.61 6.44
N VAL A 76 -0.70 -15.45 6.17
CA VAL A 76 -1.51 -15.24 4.96
C VAL A 76 -1.21 -13.90 4.32
N ILE A 77 -1.23 -13.86 2.97
CA ILE A 77 -1.29 -12.61 2.20
C ILE A 77 -2.74 -12.43 1.74
N ILE A 78 -3.30 -11.24 2.00
CA ILE A 78 -4.68 -10.89 1.65
C ILE A 78 -4.66 -9.89 0.48
N ALA A 79 -5.02 -10.36 -0.71
CA ALA A 79 -5.06 -9.56 -1.94
C ALA A 79 -6.50 -9.49 -2.48
N LEU A 80 -7.34 -8.75 -1.78
CA LEU A 80 -8.78 -8.60 -2.02
C LEU A 80 -9.16 -7.14 -2.32
N PRO A 81 -10.33 -6.88 -2.93
CA PRO A 81 -10.87 -5.52 -3.02
C PRO A 81 -10.95 -4.85 -1.64
N ILE A 82 -10.69 -3.55 -1.59
CA ILE A 82 -10.55 -2.75 -0.36
C ILE A 82 -11.65 -3.05 0.66
N LYS A 83 -12.90 -2.98 0.23
CA LYS A 83 -14.09 -3.23 1.07
C LYS A 83 -14.10 -4.59 1.78
N ASN A 84 -13.51 -5.60 1.18
CA ASN A 84 -13.54 -6.96 1.71
C ASN A 84 -12.39 -7.25 2.68
N GLN A 85 -11.29 -6.50 2.62
CA GLN A 85 -10.08 -6.80 3.39
C GLN A 85 -10.32 -6.86 4.91
N PRO A 86 -11.02 -5.91 5.56
CA PRO A 86 -11.17 -5.89 7.02
C PRO A 86 -11.75 -7.18 7.62
N GLU A 87 -12.73 -7.78 6.94
CA GLU A 87 -13.34 -9.05 7.39
C GLU A 87 -12.32 -10.19 7.36
N TYR A 88 -11.56 -10.31 6.26
CA TYR A 88 -10.57 -11.38 6.10
C TYR A 88 -9.35 -11.19 7.00
N ILE A 89 -8.95 -9.95 7.24
CA ILE A 89 -7.90 -9.59 8.20
C ILE A 89 -8.31 -10.07 9.60
N ARG A 90 -9.53 -9.73 10.05
CA ARG A 90 -10.04 -10.18 11.36
C ARG A 90 -10.08 -11.70 11.47
N LYS A 91 -10.62 -12.41 10.47
CA LYS A 91 -10.71 -13.88 10.46
C LYS A 91 -9.34 -14.54 10.57
N ALA A 92 -8.37 -14.08 9.78
CA ALA A 92 -7.02 -14.63 9.78
C ALA A 92 -6.28 -14.38 11.10
N LEU A 93 -6.33 -13.16 11.62
CA LEU A 93 -5.70 -12.78 12.88
C LEU A 93 -6.29 -13.54 14.07
N LEU A 94 -7.63 -13.69 14.12
CA LEU A 94 -8.32 -14.48 15.16
C LEU A 94 -7.95 -15.96 15.10
N ALA A 95 -7.65 -16.48 13.92
CA ALA A 95 -7.14 -17.85 13.74
C ALA A 95 -5.64 -18.00 14.06
N GLY A 96 -5.00 -16.94 14.57
CA GLY A 96 -3.58 -16.94 14.92
C GLY A 96 -2.63 -16.88 13.73
N LYS A 97 -3.11 -16.47 12.55
CA LYS A 97 -2.26 -16.32 11.36
C LYS A 97 -1.70 -14.91 11.28
N HIS A 98 -0.39 -14.79 11.04
CA HIS A 98 0.23 -13.52 10.66
C HIS A 98 -0.35 -13.05 9.34
N VAL A 99 -0.56 -11.76 9.19
CA VAL A 99 -1.21 -11.18 8.00
C VAL A 99 -0.32 -10.15 7.33
N LEU A 100 -0.24 -10.22 6.00
CA LEU A 100 0.14 -9.12 5.12
C LEU A 100 -1.07 -8.82 4.24
N SER A 101 -1.74 -7.69 4.46
CA SER A 101 -2.90 -7.28 3.65
C SER A 101 -2.48 -6.24 2.61
N GLU A 102 -3.16 -6.22 1.48
CA GLU A 102 -2.98 -5.17 0.49
C GLU A 102 -3.38 -3.79 1.00
N LYS A 103 -2.73 -2.78 0.48
CA LYS A 103 -3.12 -1.37 0.64
C LYS A 103 -4.42 -1.06 -0.15
N PRO A 104 -5.13 -0.01 0.18
CA PRO A 104 -5.07 0.76 1.42
C PRO A 104 -5.57 -0.05 2.61
N VAL A 105 -5.22 0.36 3.81
CA VAL A 105 -5.54 -0.36 5.05
C VAL A 105 -7.04 -0.52 5.29
N ALA A 106 -7.86 0.41 4.79
CA ALA A 106 -9.32 0.41 4.83
C ALA A 106 -9.91 1.38 3.78
N GLU A 107 -11.24 1.47 3.70
CA GLU A 107 -11.95 2.40 2.80
C GLU A 107 -11.85 3.86 3.24
N ASN A 108 -11.64 4.12 4.53
CA ASN A 108 -11.53 5.45 5.15
C ASN A 108 -10.73 5.40 6.45
N VAL A 109 -10.36 6.57 6.94
CA VAL A 109 -9.54 6.74 8.16
C VAL A 109 -10.25 6.19 9.41
N GLN A 110 -11.55 6.40 9.55
CA GLN A 110 -12.30 5.93 10.73
C GLN A 110 -12.26 4.41 10.84
N ASP A 111 -12.58 3.70 9.77
CA ASP A 111 -12.56 2.23 9.72
C ASP A 111 -11.14 1.68 9.97
N ALA A 112 -10.12 2.35 9.41
CA ALA A 112 -8.72 2.01 9.65
C ALA A 112 -8.35 2.14 11.14
N VAL A 113 -8.70 3.27 11.77
CA VAL A 113 -8.44 3.51 13.20
C VAL A 113 -9.12 2.45 14.07
N GLU A 114 -10.38 2.12 13.80
CA GLU A 114 -11.12 1.09 14.54
C GLU A 114 -10.49 -0.30 14.39
N LEU A 115 -10.10 -0.67 13.17
CA LEU A 115 -9.45 -1.95 12.90
C LEU A 115 -8.08 -2.05 13.58
N ILE A 116 -7.28 -0.99 13.53
CA ILE A 116 -5.96 -0.91 14.16
C ILE A 116 -6.08 -0.97 15.68
N LYS A 117 -7.00 -0.22 16.29
CA LYS A 117 -7.27 -0.26 17.74
C LYS A 117 -7.62 -1.67 18.19
N TRP A 118 -8.55 -2.32 17.50
CA TRP A 118 -8.91 -3.71 17.78
C TRP A 118 -7.70 -4.66 17.65
N TYR A 119 -6.92 -4.54 16.60
CA TYR A 119 -5.71 -5.34 16.41
C TYR A 119 -4.73 -5.15 17.56
N ARG A 120 -4.46 -3.91 17.95
CA ARG A 120 -3.52 -3.57 19.03
C ARG A 120 -3.98 -4.08 20.39
N SER A 121 -5.30 -4.02 20.70
CA SER A 121 -5.83 -4.50 21.99
C SER A 121 -5.97 -6.01 22.06
N GLU A 122 -6.47 -6.66 21.01
CA GLU A 122 -6.92 -8.05 21.08
C GLU A 122 -5.95 -9.07 20.49
N ILE A 123 -5.12 -8.68 19.54
CA ILE A 123 -4.33 -9.60 18.71
C ILE A 123 -2.82 -9.43 18.93
N ALA A 124 -2.31 -8.22 18.84
CA ALA A 124 -0.88 -7.95 18.97
C ALA A 124 -0.27 -8.48 20.28
N PRO A 125 -0.95 -8.43 21.43
CA PRO A 125 -0.43 -9.01 22.68
C PRO A 125 -0.24 -10.54 22.63
N LYS A 126 -0.86 -11.23 21.67
CA LYS A 126 -0.71 -12.68 21.45
C LYS A 126 0.49 -13.02 20.53
N GLY A 127 1.25 -12.02 20.10
CA GLY A 127 2.39 -12.19 19.23
C GLY A 127 2.04 -12.40 17.74
N VAL A 128 0.76 -12.23 17.36
CA VAL A 128 0.34 -12.31 15.95
C VAL A 128 0.51 -10.95 15.28
N THR A 129 1.17 -10.90 14.13
CA THR A 129 1.50 -9.65 13.44
C THR A 129 0.55 -9.37 12.28
N TRP A 130 0.28 -8.10 12.06
CA TRP A 130 -0.40 -7.60 10.88
C TRP A 130 0.45 -6.50 10.24
N GLY A 131 0.79 -6.71 8.95
CA GLY A 131 1.41 -5.74 8.08
C GLY A 131 0.48 -5.35 6.94
N VAL A 132 0.68 -4.15 6.39
CA VAL A 132 0.02 -3.68 5.17
C VAL A 132 1.07 -3.53 4.08
N ALA A 133 0.80 -4.12 2.92
CA ALA A 133 1.69 -4.11 1.78
C ALA A 133 1.65 -2.75 1.07
N GLU A 134 2.76 -2.03 1.13
CA GLU A 134 2.98 -0.81 0.38
C GLU A 134 4.36 -0.88 -0.30
N ASN A 135 4.36 -1.48 -1.45
CA ASN A 135 5.55 -1.88 -2.20
C ASN A 135 6.47 -0.71 -2.58
N VAL A 136 5.96 0.52 -2.69
CA VAL A 136 6.80 1.68 -3.03
C VAL A 136 7.88 1.94 -1.99
N ARG A 137 7.64 1.58 -0.72
CA ARG A 137 8.64 1.70 0.35
C ARG A 137 9.82 0.75 0.19
N TYR A 138 9.73 -0.20 -0.74
CA TYR A 138 10.74 -1.23 -1.02
C TYR A 138 11.35 -1.10 -2.41
N THR A 139 10.93 -0.12 -3.22
CA THR A 139 11.61 0.17 -4.47
C THR A 139 12.97 0.80 -4.19
N SER A 140 14.03 0.24 -4.76
CA SER A 140 15.41 0.67 -4.52
C SER A 140 15.62 2.16 -4.81
N SER A 141 14.96 2.67 -5.83
CA SER A 141 15.04 4.08 -6.22
C SER A 141 14.46 5.03 -5.17
N PHE A 142 13.30 4.71 -4.57
CA PHE A 142 12.74 5.52 -3.48
C PHE A 142 13.50 5.39 -2.18
N VAL A 143 14.00 4.21 -1.86
CA VAL A 143 14.87 3.99 -0.69
C VAL A 143 16.15 4.83 -0.82
N HIS A 144 16.83 4.76 -1.97
CA HIS A 144 18.01 5.55 -2.25
C HIS A 144 17.74 7.07 -2.17
N ALA A 145 16.64 7.54 -2.76
CA ALA A 145 16.26 8.95 -2.67
C ALA A 145 16.00 9.39 -1.22
N ALA A 146 15.28 8.59 -0.44
CA ALA A 146 14.99 8.88 0.96
C ALA A 146 16.27 8.93 1.81
N GLU A 147 17.19 8.00 1.62
CA GLU A 147 18.49 7.98 2.30
C GLU A 147 19.35 9.21 1.94
N ALA A 148 19.32 9.63 0.67
CA ALA A 148 20.04 10.80 0.20
C ALA A 148 19.50 12.13 0.77
N VAL A 149 18.21 12.22 1.11
CA VAL A 149 17.62 13.41 1.76
C VAL A 149 18.11 13.58 3.19
N ARG A 150 18.25 12.48 3.96
CA ARG A 150 18.48 12.51 5.42
C ARG A 150 19.69 13.36 5.87
N PRO A 151 20.88 13.26 5.25
CA PRO A 151 22.07 14.01 5.68
C PRO A 151 22.08 15.47 5.22
N LYS A 152 21.10 15.92 4.42
CA LYS A 152 21.13 17.24 3.77
C LYS A 152 20.56 18.38 4.63
N GLY A 153 20.35 18.16 5.92
CA GLY A 153 19.87 19.20 6.84
C GLY A 153 18.36 19.42 6.78
N ARG A 154 17.92 20.62 7.18
CA ARG A 154 16.49 20.94 7.27
C ARG A 154 15.84 20.98 5.89
N GLN A 155 14.69 20.33 5.78
CA GLN A 155 13.86 20.37 4.57
C GLN A 155 13.17 21.74 4.46
N LEU A 156 13.19 22.30 3.26
CA LEU A 156 12.64 23.63 2.95
C LEU A 156 11.34 23.54 2.17
N THR A 157 11.37 22.83 1.04
CA THR A 157 10.20 22.59 0.20
C THR A 157 10.16 21.14 -0.28
N PHE A 158 8.96 20.70 -0.68
CA PHE A 158 8.78 19.39 -1.30
C PHE A 158 7.75 19.44 -2.43
N ARG A 159 7.82 18.46 -3.32
CA ARG A 159 6.84 18.24 -4.39
C ARG A 159 6.58 16.75 -4.56
N CYS A 160 5.30 16.41 -4.75
CA CYS A 160 4.86 15.13 -5.28
C CYS A 160 3.99 15.42 -6.50
N ARG A 161 4.34 14.89 -7.67
CA ARG A 161 3.56 15.03 -8.89
C ARG A 161 3.43 13.69 -9.57
N MET A 162 2.19 13.22 -9.70
CA MET A 162 1.84 12.06 -10.52
C MET A 162 0.65 12.39 -11.40
N GLN A 163 0.89 12.51 -12.69
CA GLN A 163 -0.10 12.93 -13.68
C GLN A 163 -0.08 11.97 -14.87
N THR A 164 -1.23 11.41 -15.18
CA THR A 164 -1.43 10.49 -16.31
C THR A 164 -2.91 10.42 -16.68
N MET A 165 -3.19 9.98 -17.90
CA MET A 165 -4.54 9.61 -18.33
C MET A 165 -4.72 8.10 -18.20
N VAL A 166 -5.67 7.67 -17.36
CA VAL A 166 -6.10 6.27 -17.28
C VAL A 166 -7.31 6.05 -18.18
N GLN A 167 -7.12 5.28 -19.25
CA GLN A 167 -8.15 4.97 -20.25
C GLN A 167 -8.28 3.45 -20.45
N GLY A 168 -8.27 2.69 -19.35
CA GLY A 168 -8.29 1.24 -19.39
C GLY A 168 -7.04 0.62 -18.75
N GLY A 169 -6.77 -0.65 -19.08
CA GLY A 169 -5.68 -1.42 -18.52
C GLY A 169 -6.15 -2.49 -17.53
N LYS A 170 -5.38 -3.57 -17.44
CA LYS A 170 -5.78 -4.81 -16.77
C LYS A 170 -6.24 -4.62 -15.31
N TYR A 171 -5.67 -3.66 -14.59
CA TYR A 171 -6.08 -3.37 -13.20
C TYR A 171 -7.35 -2.54 -13.16
N PHE A 172 -7.44 -1.46 -13.96
CA PHE A 172 -8.62 -0.61 -14.02
C PHE A 172 -9.87 -1.38 -14.47
N GLU A 173 -9.72 -2.34 -15.38
CA GLU A 173 -10.83 -3.15 -15.92
C GLU A 173 -11.51 -4.07 -14.90
N THR A 174 -11.01 -4.13 -13.67
CA THR A 174 -11.69 -4.89 -12.59
C THR A 174 -12.98 -4.19 -12.16
N SER A 175 -14.04 -4.97 -11.92
CA SER A 175 -15.39 -4.45 -11.64
C SER A 175 -15.43 -3.47 -10.47
N TRP A 176 -14.71 -3.74 -9.39
CA TRP A 176 -14.70 -2.92 -8.19
C TRP A 176 -13.94 -1.58 -8.36
N ARG A 177 -13.04 -1.48 -9.37
CA ARG A 177 -12.39 -0.21 -9.73
C ARG A 177 -13.20 0.61 -10.71
N LYS A 178 -13.93 -0.06 -11.63
CA LYS A 178 -14.86 0.62 -12.53
C LYS A 178 -16.07 1.23 -11.83
N VAL A 179 -16.57 0.54 -10.80
CA VAL A 179 -17.71 0.98 -10.01
C VAL A 179 -17.29 0.97 -8.53
N PRO A 180 -16.49 1.96 -8.10
CA PRO A 180 -16.01 2.02 -6.73
C PRO A 180 -17.17 2.31 -5.76
N THR A 181 -17.14 1.65 -4.61
CA THR A 181 -18.08 1.90 -3.50
C THR A 181 -17.45 2.68 -2.36
N HIS A 182 -16.16 2.98 -2.45
CA HIS A 182 -15.37 3.72 -1.48
C HIS A 182 -15.07 5.14 -1.97
N GLN A 183 -14.75 6.03 -1.04
CA GLN A 183 -14.32 7.39 -1.36
C GLN A 183 -13.08 7.41 -2.26
N GLY A 184 -12.96 8.42 -3.10
CA GLY A 184 -11.78 8.61 -3.94
C GLY A 184 -11.61 7.61 -5.09
N GLY A 185 -12.36 6.51 -5.13
CA GLY A 185 -12.30 5.57 -6.25
C GLY A 185 -10.90 5.14 -6.64
N PHE A 186 -10.58 5.21 -7.93
CA PHE A 186 -9.25 4.86 -8.44
C PHE A 186 -8.14 5.77 -7.92
N LEU A 187 -8.47 7.05 -7.61
CA LEU A 187 -7.50 8.00 -7.04
C LEU A 187 -7.05 7.56 -5.65
N LEU A 188 -7.97 7.05 -4.80
CA LEU A 188 -7.60 6.52 -3.49
C LEU A 188 -6.75 5.25 -3.63
N ASP A 189 -7.16 4.30 -4.45
CA ASP A 189 -6.46 3.02 -4.65
C ASP A 189 -5.01 3.22 -5.16
N GLY A 190 -4.83 4.09 -6.16
CA GLY A 190 -3.50 4.40 -6.71
C GLY A 190 -2.73 5.47 -5.94
N GLY A 191 -3.43 6.45 -5.40
CA GLY A 191 -2.84 7.63 -4.78
C GLY A 191 -2.07 7.35 -3.50
N VAL A 192 -2.47 6.33 -2.73
CA VAL A 192 -1.77 5.96 -1.48
C VAL A 192 -0.30 5.59 -1.72
N HIS A 193 0.05 5.03 -2.86
CA HIS A 193 1.45 4.78 -3.24
C HIS A 193 2.26 6.08 -3.31
N PHE A 194 1.67 7.14 -3.83
CA PHE A 194 2.38 8.41 -4.05
C PHE A 194 2.55 9.21 -2.77
N THR A 195 1.55 9.12 -1.87
CA THR A 195 1.65 9.68 -0.52
C THR A 195 2.66 8.90 0.33
N ALA A 196 2.68 7.57 0.24
CA ALA A 196 3.67 6.73 0.90
C ALA A 196 5.11 7.05 0.45
N ALA A 197 5.32 7.23 -0.87
CA ALA A 197 6.61 7.64 -1.42
C ALA A 197 7.06 9.02 -0.89
N LEU A 198 6.16 10.00 -0.85
CA LEU A 198 6.45 11.31 -0.31
C LEU A 198 6.81 11.24 1.19
N ARG A 199 6.02 10.50 1.98
CA ARG A 199 6.27 10.30 3.42
C ARG A 199 7.61 9.60 3.66
N LEU A 200 7.97 8.62 2.84
CA LEU A 200 9.27 7.96 2.92
C LEU A 200 10.42 8.95 2.71
N MET A 201 10.33 9.85 1.73
CA MET A 201 11.36 10.85 1.46
C MET A 201 11.43 11.94 2.55
N LEU A 202 10.28 12.40 3.08
CA LEU A 202 10.24 13.38 4.17
C LEU A 202 10.77 12.79 5.48
N GLY A 203 10.55 11.50 5.70
CA GLY A 203 10.97 10.77 6.91
C GLY A 203 10.09 11.06 8.13
N LYS A 204 10.18 10.16 9.12
CA LYS A 204 9.37 10.20 10.36
C LYS A 204 9.59 11.45 11.21
N ASP A 205 10.79 12.06 11.13
CA ASP A 205 11.14 13.24 11.92
C ASP A 205 10.48 14.54 11.43
N ASN A 206 9.88 14.54 10.25
CA ASN A 206 9.25 15.73 9.68
C ASN A 206 7.89 15.41 9.03
N PRO A 207 6.94 14.86 9.80
CA PRO A 207 5.62 14.49 9.28
C PRO A 207 4.85 15.71 8.80
N LEU A 208 3.91 15.48 7.87
CA LEU A 208 2.96 16.50 7.45
C LEU A 208 1.96 16.78 8.56
N VAL A 209 1.56 18.04 8.73
CA VAL A 209 0.65 18.47 9.82
C VAL A 209 -0.64 19.11 9.33
N SER A 210 -0.64 19.64 8.10
CA SER A 210 -1.85 20.22 7.50
C SER A 210 -1.78 20.19 5.98
N ILE A 211 -2.96 20.16 5.36
CA ILE A 211 -3.14 20.12 3.91
C ILE A 211 -4.37 20.92 3.49
N SER A 212 -4.30 21.60 2.34
CA SER A 212 -5.41 22.23 1.64
C SER A 212 -5.41 21.79 0.20
N ALA A 213 -6.57 21.42 -0.34
CA ALA A 213 -6.66 20.84 -1.68
C ALA A 213 -7.94 21.23 -2.42
N HIS A 214 -7.87 21.21 -3.74
CA HIS A 214 -9.02 21.16 -4.63
C HIS A 214 -9.06 19.83 -5.35
N SER A 215 -10.25 19.29 -5.57
CA SER A 215 -10.45 18.01 -6.25
C SER A 215 -11.43 18.16 -7.42
N ALA A 216 -11.30 17.32 -8.42
CA ALA A 216 -12.18 17.32 -9.59
C ALA A 216 -12.36 15.89 -10.15
N LEU A 217 -13.51 15.69 -10.80
CA LEU A 217 -13.72 14.58 -11.73
C LEU A 217 -13.56 15.14 -13.14
N LEU A 218 -12.41 14.87 -13.77
CA LEU A 218 -12.12 15.34 -15.14
C LEU A 218 -12.61 14.33 -16.19
N GLN A 219 -12.71 13.06 -15.82
CA GLN A 219 -13.11 11.96 -16.69
C GLN A 219 -14.28 11.18 -16.09
N GLU A 220 -15.41 11.16 -16.76
CA GLU A 220 -16.64 10.49 -16.29
C GLU A 220 -16.46 8.99 -15.96
N HIS A 221 -15.49 8.33 -16.58
CA HIS A 221 -15.21 6.91 -16.35
C HIS A 221 -14.32 6.63 -15.11
N LEU A 222 -13.88 7.66 -14.38
CA LEU A 222 -13.04 7.55 -13.18
C LEU A 222 -13.72 8.10 -11.91
N PRO A 223 -15.01 7.75 -11.64
CA PRO A 223 -15.74 8.30 -10.50
C PRO A 223 -15.14 7.82 -9.16
N PRO A 224 -15.43 8.53 -8.05
CA PRO A 224 -16.14 9.80 -7.94
C PRO A 224 -15.24 11.03 -8.18
N VAL A 225 -13.93 10.86 -8.20
CA VAL A 225 -12.90 11.90 -8.37
C VAL A 225 -11.63 11.26 -8.95
N ASP A 226 -10.94 11.97 -9.80
CA ASP A 226 -9.73 11.48 -10.45
C ASP A 226 -8.52 12.40 -10.31
N THR A 227 -8.73 13.60 -9.76
CA THR A 227 -7.70 14.63 -9.67
C THR A 227 -7.76 15.35 -8.34
N VAL A 228 -6.60 15.54 -7.70
CA VAL A 228 -6.40 16.41 -6.54
C VAL A 228 -5.12 17.24 -6.72
N GLU A 229 -5.25 18.53 -6.38
CA GLU A 229 -4.15 19.49 -6.33
C GLU A 229 -4.11 20.10 -4.93
N ALA A 230 -2.99 19.91 -4.22
CA ALA A 230 -2.88 20.27 -2.81
C ALA A 230 -1.61 21.04 -2.48
N THR A 231 -1.70 21.82 -1.41
CA THR A 231 -0.55 22.39 -0.67
C THR A 231 -0.52 21.80 0.73
N ALA A 232 0.67 21.49 1.24
CA ALA A 232 0.83 20.90 2.55
C ALA A 232 1.99 21.51 3.33
N LYS A 233 1.93 21.40 4.67
CA LYS A 233 2.96 21.87 5.59
C LYS A 233 3.40 20.74 6.50
N SER A 234 4.74 20.66 6.72
CA SER A 234 5.32 19.69 7.64
C SER A 234 5.53 20.29 9.05
N LYS A 235 5.77 19.42 10.03
CA LYS A 235 6.01 19.78 11.43
C LYS A 235 7.20 20.73 11.62
N LYS A 236 8.28 20.55 10.85
CA LYS A 236 9.49 21.39 10.90
C LYS A 236 9.41 22.61 9.94
N GLY A 237 8.24 22.86 9.37
CA GLY A 237 7.95 24.09 8.61
C GLY A 237 8.24 24.03 7.12
N ALA A 238 8.63 22.89 6.56
CA ALA A 238 8.69 22.72 5.12
C ALA A 238 7.28 22.83 4.51
N VAL A 239 7.17 23.47 3.35
CA VAL A 239 5.91 23.60 2.59
C VAL A 239 6.08 23.00 1.21
N GLY A 240 5.00 22.45 0.67
CA GLY A 240 5.10 21.81 -0.65
C GLY A 240 3.76 21.53 -1.29
N THR A 241 3.82 20.87 -2.45
CA THR A 241 2.67 20.57 -3.28
C THR A 241 2.54 19.06 -3.51
N ILE A 242 1.28 18.61 -3.59
CA ILE A 242 0.91 17.25 -3.98
C ILE A 242 -0.11 17.37 -5.12
N SER A 243 0.26 16.85 -6.29
CA SER A 243 -0.54 16.87 -7.50
C SER A 243 -0.70 15.43 -7.99
N ILE A 244 -1.91 14.89 -7.89
CA ILE A 244 -2.22 13.53 -8.34
C ILE A 244 -3.42 13.62 -9.29
N SER A 245 -3.23 13.18 -10.53
CA SER A 245 -4.31 13.13 -11.52
C SER A 245 -4.20 11.89 -12.40
N PHE A 246 -5.30 11.17 -12.48
CA PHE A 246 -5.51 10.07 -13.42
C PHE A 246 -6.40 10.47 -14.61
N GLY A 247 -6.91 11.70 -14.60
CA GLY A 247 -7.83 12.26 -15.60
C GLY A 247 -7.23 13.30 -16.54
N THR A 248 -5.93 13.62 -16.43
CA THR A 248 -5.27 14.67 -17.21
C THR A 248 -4.46 14.14 -18.39
N THR A 249 -4.39 14.94 -19.45
CA THR A 249 -3.48 14.68 -20.59
C THR A 249 -2.02 15.04 -20.29
N ALA A 250 -1.77 15.83 -19.24
CA ALA A 250 -0.42 16.09 -18.76
C ALA A 250 0.25 14.79 -18.28
N LYS A 251 1.56 14.73 -18.40
CA LYS A 251 2.36 13.58 -17.96
C LYS A 251 3.41 14.02 -16.97
N GLY A 252 3.54 13.31 -15.86
CA GLY A 252 4.56 13.59 -14.85
C GLY A 252 4.60 12.52 -13.79
N SER A 253 5.82 12.21 -13.37
CA SER A 253 6.08 11.33 -12.22
C SER A 253 7.34 11.88 -11.57
N GLU A 254 7.17 12.65 -10.47
CA GLU A 254 8.28 13.35 -9.83
C GLU A 254 8.01 13.56 -8.35
N TRP A 255 8.99 13.21 -7.53
CA TRP A 255 9.07 13.59 -6.12
C TRP A 255 10.35 14.38 -5.90
N THR A 256 10.26 15.51 -5.23
CA THR A 256 11.43 16.38 -4.95
C THR A 256 11.37 16.83 -3.50
N VAL A 257 12.51 16.80 -2.82
CA VAL A 257 12.70 17.41 -1.50
C VAL A 257 13.92 18.32 -1.58
N ALA A 258 13.71 19.63 -1.40
CA ALA A 258 14.78 20.61 -1.28
C ALA A 258 15.09 20.83 0.19
N THR A 259 16.38 20.97 0.48
CA THR A 259 16.93 21.10 1.84
C THR A 259 17.91 22.27 1.91
N GLU A 260 18.42 22.59 3.10
CA GLU A 260 19.45 23.63 3.27
C GLU A 260 20.74 23.33 2.49
N ASN A 261 21.06 22.06 2.27
CA ASN A 261 22.31 21.63 1.63
C ASN A 261 22.06 20.92 0.29
N GLY A 262 21.12 21.41 -0.51
CA GLY A 262 20.82 20.91 -1.83
C GLY A 262 19.44 20.30 -1.96
N PHE A 263 19.26 19.43 -2.95
CA PHE A 263 17.97 18.78 -3.20
C PHE A 263 18.13 17.32 -3.64
N VAL A 264 17.07 16.56 -3.48
CA VAL A 264 16.93 15.22 -4.06
C VAL A 264 15.62 15.15 -4.82
N SER A 265 15.66 14.68 -6.05
CA SER A 265 14.46 14.38 -6.82
C SER A 265 14.51 12.96 -7.39
N ILE A 266 13.33 12.38 -7.58
CA ILE A 266 13.16 11.10 -8.25
C ILE A 266 12.10 11.22 -9.33
N SER A 267 12.42 10.72 -10.51
CA SER A 267 11.48 10.57 -11.62
C SER A 267 11.70 9.19 -12.26
N LYS A 268 10.69 8.32 -12.16
CA LYS A 268 10.83 6.90 -12.49
C LYS A 268 11.94 6.27 -11.64
N ASN A 269 12.98 5.72 -12.29
CA ASN A 269 14.15 5.12 -11.62
C ASN A 269 15.39 6.03 -11.59
N LYS A 270 15.25 7.31 -11.97
CA LYS A 270 16.34 8.28 -11.94
C LYS A 270 16.25 9.11 -10.68
N VAL A 271 17.26 8.98 -9.83
CA VAL A 271 17.43 9.78 -8.62
C VAL A 271 18.47 10.85 -8.89
N THR A 272 18.05 12.11 -8.78
CA THR A 272 18.95 13.28 -8.93
C THR A 272 19.27 13.79 -7.54
N ILE A 273 20.56 13.85 -7.21
CA ILE A 273 21.09 14.40 -5.97
C ILE A 273 21.94 15.61 -6.36
N ASP A 274 21.40 16.80 -6.14
CA ASP A 274 21.95 18.07 -6.65
C ASP A 274 22.12 18.00 -8.18
N ASP A 275 23.37 17.98 -8.67
CA ASP A 275 23.68 17.92 -10.11
C ASP A 275 23.98 16.50 -10.61
N LYS A 276 23.99 15.50 -9.73
CA LYS A 276 24.31 14.12 -10.06
C LYS A 276 23.05 13.29 -10.25
N VAL A 277 23.00 12.51 -11.33
CA VAL A 277 21.91 11.58 -11.64
C VAL A 277 22.40 10.15 -11.44
N ASP A 278 21.74 9.40 -10.56
CA ASP A 278 21.93 7.97 -10.36
C ASP A 278 20.73 7.24 -10.99
N GLU A 279 20.97 6.29 -11.89
CA GLU A 279 19.95 5.36 -12.36
C GLU A 279 19.94 4.13 -11.47
N ILE A 280 18.81 3.90 -10.79
CA ILE A 280 18.66 2.83 -9.81
C ILE A 280 17.77 1.75 -10.44
N GLU A 281 18.25 0.52 -10.47
CA GLU A 281 17.44 -0.61 -10.91
C GLU A 281 16.51 -1.06 -9.79
N ASP A 282 15.19 -0.97 -10.04
CA ASP A 282 14.17 -1.45 -9.12
C ASP A 282 13.91 -2.94 -9.36
N GLU A 283 13.83 -3.72 -8.29
CA GLU A 283 13.43 -5.11 -8.37
C GLU A 283 11.92 -5.19 -8.69
N ARG A 284 11.58 -5.23 -9.97
CA ARG A 284 10.21 -5.22 -10.48
C ARG A 284 9.41 -4.02 -9.92
N THR A 285 8.26 -4.32 -9.31
CA THR A 285 7.34 -3.33 -8.72
C THR A 285 7.66 -3.00 -7.26
N GLY A 286 8.68 -3.58 -6.66
CA GLY A 286 8.98 -3.49 -5.22
C GLY A 286 8.27 -4.57 -4.37
N VAL A 287 7.36 -5.36 -4.93
CA VAL A 287 6.67 -6.45 -4.21
C VAL A 287 7.62 -7.59 -3.80
N PRO A 288 8.56 -8.06 -4.64
CA PRO A 288 9.49 -9.08 -4.21
C PRO A 288 10.32 -8.69 -2.97
N PRO A 289 10.98 -7.53 -2.90
CA PRO A 289 11.70 -7.12 -1.70
C PRO A 289 10.78 -6.85 -0.51
N GLU A 290 9.56 -6.39 -0.72
CA GLU A 290 8.54 -6.22 0.33
C GLU A 290 8.17 -7.55 0.99
N VAL A 291 7.81 -8.56 0.19
CA VAL A 291 7.43 -9.89 0.68
C VAL A 291 8.62 -10.59 1.33
N ARG A 292 9.83 -10.41 0.79
CA ARG A 292 11.07 -10.91 1.40
C ARG A 292 11.30 -10.29 2.78
N ALA A 293 11.19 -8.97 2.91
CA ALA A 293 11.34 -8.26 4.18
C ALA A 293 10.29 -8.69 5.21
N TRP A 294 9.06 -8.94 4.79
CA TRP A 294 8.02 -9.50 5.65
C TRP A 294 8.37 -10.91 6.13
N GLY A 295 8.80 -11.79 5.24
CA GLY A 295 9.23 -13.15 5.56
C GLY A 295 10.41 -13.19 6.55
N GLU A 296 11.41 -12.33 6.34
CA GLU A 296 12.57 -12.19 7.22
C GLU A 296 12.17 -11.69 8.61
N ALA A 297 11.25 -10.71 8.69
CA ALA A 297 10.72 -10.22 9.96
C ALA A 297 9.97 -11.31 10.73
N LEU A 298 9.11 -12.07 10.05
CA LEU A 298 8.38 -13.20 10.63
C LEU A 298 9.34 -14.29 11.14
N ALA A 299 10.33 -14.66 10.35
CA ALA A 299 11.33 -15.67 10.74
C ALA A 299 12.18 -15.22 11.95
N ALA A 300 12.38 -13.91 12.10
CA ALA A 300 13.07 -13.32 13.24
C ALA A 300 12.15 -13.07 14.46
N GLY A 301 10.85 -13.37 14.37
CA GLY A 301 9.86 -13.08 15.40
C GLY A 301 9.67 -11.56 15.65
N LYS A 302 9.87 -10.76 14.62
CA LYS A 302 9.79 -9.28 14.68
C LYS A 302 8.65 -8.74 13.84
N VAL A 303 8.26 -7.50 14.11
CA VAL A 303 7.37 -6.72 13.26
C VAL A 303 8.22 -5.90 12.28
N ASN A 304 7.79 -5.83 11.01
CA ASN A 304 8.38 -4.90 10.06
C ASN A 304 7.69 -3.54 10.21
N GLU A 305 8.40 -2.55 10.72
CA GLU A 305 7.84 -1.22 11.02
C GLU A 305 7.37 -0.47 9.75
N LEU A 306 8.04 -0.66 8.61
CA LEU A 306 7.64 -0.05 7.34
C LEU A 306 6.31 -0.61 6.80
N GLN A 307 5.88 -1.76 7.32
CA GLN A 307 4.61 -2.41 6.98
C GLN A 307 3.57 -2.26 8.08
N SER A 308 3.81 -1.43 9.10
CA SER A 308 2.83 -1.27 10.17
C SER A 308 1.50 -0.74 9.61
N PRO A 309 0.36 -1.18 10.15
CA PRO A 309 -0.93 -0.65 9.72
C PRO A 309 -1.08 0.85 10.00
N GLU A 310 -0.33 1.40 10.96
CA GLU A 310 -0.26 2.83 11.24
C GLU A 310 0.42 3.61 10.10
N GLU A 311 1.47 3.07 9.49
CA GLU A 311 2.08 3.68 8.29
C GLU A 311 1.07 3.76 7.13
N ALA A 312 0.30 2.69 6.92
CA ALA A 312 -0.73 2.67 5.89
C ALA A 312 -1.94 3.58 6.23
N LEU A 313 -2.26 3.74 7.52
CA LEU A 313 -3.25 4.73 7.97
C LEU A 313 -2.79 6.15 7.65
N ALA A 314 -1.53 6.46 7.88
CA ALA A 314 -0.99 7.78 7.59
C ALA A 314 -0.98 8.10 6.08
N ASP A 315 -0.75 7.10 5.22
CA ASP A 315 -0.88 7.27 3.76
C ASP A 315 -2.32 7.54 3.35
N LEU A 316 -3.26 6.77 3.90
CA LEU A 316 -4.70 6.92 3.66
C LEU A 316 -5.21 8.26 4.13
N GLU A 317 -4.77 8.73 5.31
CA GLU A 317 -5.16 10.04 5.85
C GLU A 317 -4.83 11.19 4.90
N LEU A 318 -3.69 11.15 4.22
CA LEU A 318 -3.32 12.19 3.26
C LEU A 318 -4.30 12.25 2.09
N ILE A 319 -4.69 11.11 1.53
CA ILE A 319 -5.68 11.08 0.45
C ILE A 319 -7.04 11.56 0.96
N GLU A 320 -7.54 11.03 2.08
CA GLU A 320 -8.83 11.42 2.64
C GLU A 320 -8.86 12.92 3.01
N ALA A 321 -7.78 13.45 3.58
CA ALA A 321 -7.69 14.87 3.91
C ALA A 321 -7.73 15.77 2.66
N MET A 322 -7.10 15.36 1.55
CA MET A 322 -7.19 16.07 0.28
C MET A 322 -8.63 16.04 -0.28
N LEU A 323 -9.30 14.89 -0.23
CA LEU A 323 -10.69 14.77 -0.67
C LEU A 323 -11.61 15.67 0.17
N ARG A 324 -11.51 15.58 1.50
CA ARG A 324 -12.31 16.40 2.44
C ARG A 324 -12.06 17.90 2.29
N SER A 325 -10.80 18.29 2.05
CA SER A 325 -10.46 19.68 1.76
C SER A 325 -11.12 20.16 0.46
N GLY A 326 -11.09 19.33 -0.60
CA GLY A 326 -11.73 19.60 -1.87
C GLY A 326 -13.26 19.77 -1.75
N GLU A 327 -13.92 18.94 -0.95
CA GLU A 327 -15.34 19.04 -0.63
C GLU A 327 -15.70 20.32 0.16
N GLN A 328 -14.73 20.94 0.83
CA GLN A 328 -14.85 22.16 1.63
C GLN A 328 -14.17 23.36 0.95
N ASP A 329 -14.08 23.33 -0.37
CA ASP A 329 -13.60 24.46 -1.19
C ASP A 329 -12.16 24.92 -0.85
N GLY A 330 -11.29 23.93 -0.54
CA GLY A 330 -9.88 24.17 -0.20
C GLY A 330 -9.61 24.47 1.29
N ALA A 331 -10.60 24.28 2.16
CA ALA A 331 -10.39 24.50 3.60
C ALA A 331 -9.25 23.66 4.15
N PRO A 332 -8.38 24.22 5.02
CA PRO A 332 -7.24 23.49 5.57
C PRO A 332 -7.70 22.37 6.53
N ILE A 333 -7.16 21.18 6.33
CA ILE A 333 -7.37 20.02 7.18
C ILE A 333 -6.09 19.77 8.02
N LYS A 334 -6.27 19.61 9.34
CA LYS A 334 -5.19 19.16 10.24
C LYS A 334 -5.08 17.64 10.16
N LEU A 335 -3.86 17.16 10.01
CA LEU A 335 -3.53 15.74 10.00
C LEU A 335 -3.29 15.24 11.43
N GLN A 336 -3.73 14.03 11.75
CA GLN A 336 -3.74 13.46 13.09
C GLN A 336 -2.94 12.15 13.21
N HIS A 337 -2.68 11.46 12.10
CA HIS A 337 -2.11 10.12 12.09
C HIS A 337 -0.76 10.05 11.36
N GLN A 338 -0.04 11.16 11.28
CA GLN A 338 1.24 11.20 10.56
C GLN A 338 2.47 10.88 11.44
N GLU A 339 2.33 10.92 12.75
CA GLU A 339 3.39 10.57 13.71
C GLU A 339 3.32 9.07 14.03
N VAL A 340 4.03 8.23 13.27
CA VAL A 340 4.02 6.76 13.35
C VAL A 340 5.43 6.16 13.41
#